data_c281d3c4da89c6b9a9402f416ea5b98d
#
_entry.id   c281d3c4da89c6b9a9402f416ea5b98d
#
_cell.length_a   1.000
_cell.length_b   1.000
_cell.length_c   1.000
_cell.angle_alpha   90.00
_cell.angle_beta   90.00
_cell.angle_gamma   90.00
#
_symmetry.space_group_name_H-M   'P 1'
#
loop_
_entity.id
_entity.type
_entity.pdbx_description
1 polymer ?
#
loop_
_entity_poly.entity_id
_entity_poly.type
_entity_poly.pdbx_seq_one_letter_code
_entity_poly.pdbx_strand_id
1 'polypeptide(L)'
;MARPGIAAKLVEVARKENAVAICHGATGKGNDQIRFELGIKALAPDLKIIAPWRDDKWQMDSREAEIEYCKAHDIHLPFSVDNSYSRDRNLWHISHEGLELEDPACEPNYDHLLVLGVSPEKAPDEPEYLTMTFEAGVPKTINGEEMKVADIIRKLNELGGKHGIGIVDIVENRVVGMKSRGVYETPGGTILMEAHRQLEELVLDRDTMAVKKDMGNKLAQVVYEGKWFTPLREAIQAFVESTQKYVTGEVKFKLYKGNIIKAGTTSPYSLYSETLASFTTGDQYDHHDAEGFITLFGLPLKVRAMRMQELEKNHNK
;
A
#
# COMPACT_ATOMS: atom_id res chain seq x y z
N MET A 1 -3.20 -7.81 2.86
CA MET A 1 -2.33 -9.00 2.73
C MET A 1 -2.58 -10.08 3.79
N ALA A 2 -3.31 -9.83 4.86
CA ALA A 2 -3.59 -10.89 5.86
C ALA A 2 -4.47 -12.03 5.33
N ARG A 3 -5.45 -11.74 4.45
CA ARG A 3 -6.43 -12.72 3.95
C ARG A 3 -5.83 -13.95 3.26
N PRO A 4 -4.79 -13.87 2.42
CA PRO A 4 -4.14 -15.08 1.87
C PRO A 4 -3.56 -16.00 2.94
N GLY A 5 -2.92 -15.45 3.97
CA GLY A 5 -2.40 -16.22 5.11
C GLY A 5 -3.52 -16.89 5.91
N ILE A 6 -4.64 -16.19 6.13
CA ILE A 6 -5.83 -16.73 6.80
C ILE A 6 -6.44 -17.85 5.96
N ALA A 7 -6.62 -17.66 4.65
CA ALA A 7 -7.17 -18.68 3.76
C ALA A 7 -6.30 -19.95 3.75
N ALA A 8 -4.97 -19.80 3.67
CA ALA A 8 -4.05 -20.93 3.74
C ALA A 8 -4.18 -21.70 5.06
N LYS A 9 -4.30 -20.99 6.18
CA LYS A 9 -4.45 -21.61 7.51
C LYS A 9 -5.80 -22.29 7.68
N LEU A 10 -6.87 -21.69 7.15
CA LEU A 10 -8.20 -22.34 7.13
C LEU A 10 -8.18 -23.65 6.35
N VAL A 11 -7.50 -23.68 5.18
CA VAL A 11 -7.34 -24.91 4.40
C VAL A 11 -6.53 -25.97 5.17
N GLU A 12 -5.44 -25.57 5.83
CA GLU A 12 -4.63 -26.48 6.66
C GLU A 12 -5.49 -27.12 7.78
N VAL A 13 -6.28 -26.30 8.49
CA VAL A 13 -7.17 -26.79 9.56
C VAL A 13 -8.26 -27.69 8.97
N ALA A 14 -8.90 -27.28 7.86
CA ALA A 14 -9.93 -28.10 7.21
C ALA A 14 -9.40 -29.48 6.79
N ARG A 15 -8.18 -29.55 6.26
CA ARG A 15 -7.55 -30.83 5.91
C ARG A 15 -7.25 -31.68 7.15
N LYS A 16 -6.73 -31.06 8.22
CA LYS A 16 -6.45 -31.75 9.48
C LYS A 16 -7.70 -32.35 10.11
N GLU A 17 -8.80 -31.63 10.08
CA GLU A 17 -10.07 -32.03 10.68
C GLU A 17 -10.96 -32.84 9.71
N ASN A 18 -10.48 -33.18 8.50
CA ASN A 18 -11.25 -33.87 7.46
C ASN A 18 -12.58 -33.14 7.12
N ALA A 19 -12.58 -31.83 7.18
CA ALA A 19 -13.76 -31.03 6.86
C ALA A 19 -14.06 -31.07 5.35
N VAL A 20 -15.34 -31.06 5.01
CA VAL A 20 -15.83 -31.04 3.62
C VAL A 20 -16.13 -29.63 3.12
N ALA A 21 -16.12 -28.65 4.02
CA ALA A 21 -16.44 -27.26 3.72
C ALA A 21 -15.70 -26.30 4.65
N ILE A 22 -15.54 -25.06 4.20
CA ILE A 22 -15.09 -23.93 5.02
C ILE A 22 -16.22 -22.89 5.04
N CYS A 23 -16.59 -22.43 6.25
CA CYS A 23 -17.56 -21.38 6.43
C CYS A 23 -16.85 -20.06 6.76
N HIS A 24 -17.34 -18.94 6.20
CA HIS A 24 -16.88 -17.60 6.57
C HIS A 24 -18.04 -16.63 6.76
N GLY A 25 -17.87 -15.67 7.69
CA GLY A 25 -18.84 -14.62 8.00
C GLY A 25 -18.59 -13.29 7.25
N ALA A 26 -17.82 -13.30 6.14
CA ALA A 26 -17.62 -12.09 5.37
C ALA A 26 -18.93 -11.61 4.76
N THR A 27 -19.22 -10.31 4.93
CA THR A 27 -20.48 -9.71 4.46
C THR A 27 -20.61 -9.75 2.93
N GLY A 28 -21.82 -9.81 2.41
CA GLY A 28 -22.09 -9.82 0.97
C GLY A 28 -21.65 -8.56 0.23
N LYS A 29 -21.42 -7.45 0.94
CA LYS A 29 -20.96 -6.15 0.41
C LYS A 29 -19.45 -5.96 0.49
N GLY A 30 -18.71 -6.82 1.23
CA GLY A 30 -17.28 -6.68 1.48
C GLY A 30 -16.40 -7.40 0.45
N ASN A 31 -15.16 -6.92 0.28
CA ASN A 31 -14.15 -7.56 -0.56
C ASN A 31 -13.63 -8.88 0.04
N ASP A 32 -13.77 -9.08 1.35
CA ASP A 32 -13.17 -10.20 2.07
C ASP A 32 -13.72 -11.55 1.62
N GLN A 33 -15.01 -11.63 1.27
CA GLN A 33 -15.59 -12.84 0.70
C GLN A 33 -14.82 -13.31 -0.54
N ILE A 34 -14.46 -12.38 -1.44
CA ILE A 34 -13.71 -12.70 -2.67
C ILE A 34 -12.31 -13.20 -2.31
N ARG A 35 -11.64 -12.51 -1.38
CA ARG A 35 -10.26 -12.83 -0.97
C ARG A 35 -10.16 -14.18 -0.29
N PHE A 36 -11.09 -14.53 0.59
CA PHE A 36 -11.13 -15.84 1.22
C PHE A 36 -11.45 -16.94 0.21
N GLU A 37 -12.50 -16.76 -0.58
CA GLU A 37 -12.92 -17.81 -1.50
C GLU A 37 -11.94 -18.09 -2.63
N LEU A 38 -11.36 -17.04 -3.24
CA LEU A 38 -10.33 -17.25 -4.26
C LEU A 38 -9.09 -17.92 -3.68
N GLY A 39 -8.69 -17.56 -2.45
CA GLY A 39 -7.60 -18.22 -1.76
C GLY A 39 -7.89 -19.69 -1.47
N ILE A 40 -9.08 -20.00 -0.96
CA ILE A 40 -9.50 -21.39 -0.68
C ILE A 40 -9.60 -22.21 -1.98
N LYS A 41 -10.22 -21.65 -3.03
CA LYS A 41 -10.35 -22.32 -4.34
C LYS A 41 -8.99 -22.63 -4.97
N ALA A 42 -8.01 -21.76 -4.80
CA ALA A 42 -6.67 -21.99 -5.32
C ALA A 42 -5.92 -23.10 -4.57
N LEU A 43 -6.15 -23.25 -3.25
CA LEU A 43 -5.43 -24.18 -2.39
C LEU A 43 -6.18 -25.50 -2.19
N ALA A 44 -7.51 -25.49 -2.23
CA ALA A 44 -8.36 -26.64 -1.97
C ALA A 44 -9.65 -26.57 -2.79
N PRO A 45 -9.60 -26.82 -4.12
CA PRO A 45 -10.74 -26.69 -5.03
C PRO A 45 -11.89 -27.66 -4.75
N ASP A 46 -11.64 -28.72 -4.01
CA ASP A 46 -12.60 -29.75 -3.59
C ASP A 46 -13.43 -29.35 -2.36
N LEU A 47 -12.98 -28.38 -1.55
CA LEU A 47 -13.71 -27.92 -0.38
C LEU A 47 -14.87 -26.99 -0.78
N LYS A 48 -16.04 -27.25 -0.20
CA LYS A 48 -17.19 -26.38 -0.38
C LYS A 48 -17.03 -25.08 0.42
N ILE A 49 -17.63 -24.00 -0.08
CA ILE A 49 -17.73 -22.73 0.64
C ILE A 49 -19.15 -22.57 1.20
N ILE A 50 -19.23 -22.22 2.47
CA ILE A 50 -20.47 -21.83 3.15
C ILE A 50 -20.33 -20.34 3.47
N ALA A 51 -21.18 -19.51 2.85
CA ALA A 51 -21.19 -18.06 3.03
C ALA A 51 -22.63 -17.61 3.39
N PRO A 52 -22.99 -17.57 4.67
CA PRO A 52 -24.37 -17.31 5.12
C PRO A 52 -24.98 -16.02 4.57
N TRP A 53 -24.21 -14.95 4.46
CA TRP A 53 -24.65 -13.66 3.91
C TRP A 53 -25.20 -13.72 2.48
N ARG A 54 -25.02 -14.83 1.78
CA ARG A 54 -25.56 -15.07 0.43
C ARG A 54 -26.63 -16.18 0.42
N ASP A 55 -27.03 -16.66 1.58
CA ASP A 55 -28.12 -17.65 1.72
C ASP A 55 -29.43 -16.90 1.85
N ASP A 56 -30.43 -17.26 1.02
CA ASP A 56 -31.79 -16.66 1.03
C ASP A 56 -32.50 -16.82 2.38
N LYS A 57 -32.05 -17.75 3.21
CA LYS A 57 -32.60 -17.99 4.56
C LYS A 57 -31.91 -17.14 5.64
N TRP A 58 -30.86 -16.40 5.29
CA TRP A 58 -30.15 -15.55 6.24
C TRP A 58 -30.95 -14.31 6.58
N GLN A 59 -31.27 -14.12 7.86
CA GLN A 59 -32.15 -13.02 8.32
C GLN A 59 -31.38 -11.88 9.00
N MET A 60 -30.09 -12.05 9.25
CA MET A 60 -29.25 -11.03 9.87
C MET A 60 -28.54 -10.20 8.78
N ASP A 61 -29.29 -9.33 8.10
CA ASP A 61 -28.84 -8.54 6.95
C ASP A 61 -28.36 -7.12 7.33
N SER A 62 -28.46 -6.79 8.61
CA SER A 62 -28.00 -5.52 9.17
C SER A 62 -27.30 -5.74 10.52
N ARG A 63 -26.49 -4.75 10.93
CA ARG A 63 -25.82 -4.75 12.24
C ARG A 63 -26.83 -4.75 13.39
N GLU A 64 -27.94 -4.06 13.23
CA GLU A 64 -29.02 -4.01 14.22
C GLU A 64 -29.62 -5.41 14.42
N ALA A 65 -29.92 -6.11 13.34
CA ALA A 65 -30.45 -7.48 13.39
C ALA A 65 -29.43 -8.45 14.04
N GLU A 66 -28.13 -8.32 13.74
CA GLU A 66 -27.07 -9.10 14.39
C GLU A 66 -27.01 -8.84 15.91
N ILE A 67 -27.11 -7.57 16.33
CA ILE A 67 -27.09 -7.19 17.74
C ILE A 67 -28.34 -7.72 18.47
N GLU A 68 -29.52 -7.64 17.84
CA GLU A 68 -30.76 -8.21 18.42
C GLU A 68 -30.65 -9.72 18.56
N TYR A 69 -30.10 -10.40 17.57
CA TYR A 69 -29.83 -11.83 17.64
C TYR A 69 -28.88 -12.17 18.79
N CYS A 70 -27.79 -11.43 18.94
CA CYS A 70 -26.84 -11.63 20.04
C CYS A 70 -27.51 -11.44 21.42
N LYS A 71 -28.35 -10.40 21.56
CA LYS A 71 -29.14 -10.18 22.80
C LYS A 71 -30.11 -11.32 23.10
N ALA A 72 -30.82 -11.80 22.07
CA ALA A 72 -31.79 -12.89 22.21
C ALA A 72 -31.16 -14.24 22.58
N HIS A 73 -29.86 -14.40 22.29
CA HIS A 73 -29.09 -15.62 22.56
C HIS A 73 -28.02 -15.48 23.63
N ASP A 74 -28.07 -14.43 24.46
CA ASP A 74 -27.09 -14.15 25.53
C ASP A 74 -25.63 -14.12 25.05
N ILE A 75 -25.38 -13.69 23.82
CA ILE A 75 -24.04 -13.50 23.26
C ILE A 75 -23.54 -12.10 23.65
N HIS A 76 -22.53 -12.05 24.49
CA HIS A 76 -21.96 -10.79 24.94
C HIS A 76 -21.13 -10.13 23.86
N LEU A 77 -21.47 -8.88 23.51
CA LEU A 77 -20.71 -8.06 22.55
C LEU A 77 -19.83 -7.07 23.34
N PRO A 78 -18.54 -6.91 22.96
CA PRO A 78 -17.62 -6.00 23.63
C PRO A 78 -17.77 -4.53 23.21
N PHE A 79 -18.81 -4.17 22.45
CA PHE A 79 -19.06 -2.83 21.90
C PHE A 79 -20.56 -2.47 21.95
N SER A 80 -20.86 -1.15 21.91
CA SER A 80 -22.21 -0.60 21.81
C SER A 80 -22.49 -0.08 20.40
N VAL A 81 -23.78 0.09 20.05
CA VAL A 81 -24.23 0.57 18.74
C VAL A 81 -23.70 1.97 18.42
N ASP A 82 -23.62 2.83 19.44
CA ASP A 82 -23.37 4.28 19.28
C ASP A 82 -21.90 4.66 19.02
N ASN A 83 -20.97 3.71 19.06
CA ASN A 83 -19.53 4.01 18.91
C ASN A 83 -18.77 2.89 18.17
N SER A 84 -19.37 2.37 17.09
CA SER A 84 -18.80 1.22 16.45
C SER A 84 -18.42 1.47 14.98
N TYR A 85 -17.26 2.12 14.77
CA TYR A 85 -16.60 1.99 13.48
C TYR A 85 -16.32 0.52 13.18
N SER A 86 -16.48 0.13 11.94
CA SER A 86 -15.95 -1.14 11.46
C SER A 86 -14.44 -1.02 11.33
N ARG A 87 -13.69 -1.86 12.04
CA ARG A 87 -12.23 -1.77 12.13
C ARG A 87 -11.59 -3.10 11.80
N ASP A 88 -10.64 -3.08 10.84
CA ASP A 88 -9.73 -4.18 10.56
C ASP A 88 -8.31 -3.79 10.95
N ARG A 89 -7.73 -4.50 11.91
CA ARG A 89 -6.37 -4.22 12.41
C ARG A 89 -5.41 -5.35 12.12
N ASN A 90 -4.22 -4.99 11.67
CA ASN A 90 -3.06 -5.89 11.60
C ASN A 90 -1.77 -5.10 11.92
N LEU A 91 -0.61 -5.74 11.81
CA LEU A 91 0.67 -5.09 12.10
C LEU A 91 0.94 -3.87 11.20
N TRP A 92 0.45 -3.91 9.96
CA TRP A 92 0.75 -2.89 8.95
C TRP A 92 -0.17 -1.66 9.05
N HIS A 93 -1.46 -1.87 9.32
CA HIS A 93 -2.46 -0.79 9.33
C HIS A 93 -3.70 -1.12 10.14
N ILE A 94 -4.50 -0.11 10.39
CA ILE A 94 -5.90 -0.23 10.79
C ILE A 94 -6.79 0.55 9.82
N SER A 95 -7.92 -0.04 9.43
CA SER A 95 -8.97 0.63 8.67
C SER A 95 -10.12 1.04 9.58
N HIS A 96 -10.80 2.13 9.24
CA HIS A 96 -12.01 2.62 9.88
C HIS A 96 -13.06 2.88 8.82
N GLU A 97 -14.25 2.31 8.98
CA GLU A 97 -15.41 2.48 8.11
C GLU A 97 -16.68 2.65 8.96
N GLY A 98 -17.73 3.24 8.39
CA GLY A 98 -19.02 3.44 9.03
C GLY A 98 -19.19 4.78 9.73
N LEU A 99 -20.33 4.99 10.41
CA LEU A 99 -20.73 6.24 11.05
C LEU A 99 -20.67 7.42 10.08
N GLU A 100 -20.10 8.58 10.49
CA GLU A 100 -19.96 9.77 9.64
C GLU A 100 -19.17 9.55 8.35
N LEU A 101 -18.35 8.48 8.28
CA LEU A 101 -17.61 8.16 7.06
C LEU A 101 -18.49 7.63 5.93
N GLU A 102 -19.74 7.24 6.20
CA GLU A 102 -20.68 6.81 5.16
C GLU A 102 -21.14 7.97 4.29
N ASP A 103 -21.05 9.21 4.79
CA ASP A 103 -21.30 10.42 4.01
C ASP A 103 -19.95 11.07 3.61
N PRO A 104 -19.59 11.07 2.31
CA PRO A 104 -18.37 11.73 1.85
C PRO A 104 -18.30 13.24 2.11
N ALA A 105 -19.43 13.89 2.41
CA ALA A 105 -19.47 15.31 2.74
C ALA A 105 -19.14 15.60 4.22
N CYS A 106 -19.12 14.57 5.08
CA CYS A 106 -18.82 14.73 6.49
C CYS A 106 -17.31 14.69 6.75
N GLU A 107 -16.83 15.57 7.59
CA GLU A 107 -15.45 15.56 8.10
C GLU A 107 -15.26 14.41 9.10
N PRO A 108 -14.17 13.61 9.00
CA PRO A 108 -13.87 12.57 9.97
C PRO A 108 -13.57 13.16 11.35
N ASN A 109 -14.14 12.59 12.39
CA ASN A 109 -13.78 12.95 13.76
C ASN A 109 -12.51 12.21 14.20
N TYR A 110 -11.34 12.75 13.86
CA TYR A 110 -10.05 12.12 14.16
C TYR A 110 -9.82 11.88 15.66
N ASP A 111 -10.43 12.64 16.55
CA ASP A 111 -10.29 12.48 18.00
C ASP A 111 -10.90 11.16 18.52
N HIS A 112 -11.97 10.71 17.87
CA HIS A 112 -12.63 9.45 18.21
C HIS A 112 -12.24 8.29 17.29
N LEU A 113 -11.76 8.62 16.09
CA LEU A 113 -11.47 7.64 15.06
C LEU A 113 -10.08 7.01 15.23
N LEU A 114 -9.04 7.84 15.44
CA LEU A 114 -7.65 7.40 15.43
C LEU A 114 -7.33 6.49 16.62
N VAL A 115 -6.56 5.42 16.36
CA VAL A 115 -6.16 4.39 17.34
C VAL A 115 -4.64 4.21 17.40
N LEU A 116 -3.93 4.40 16.28
CA LEU A 116 -2.48 4.21 16.20
C LEU A 116 -1.70 5.51 16.42
N GLY A 117 -2.35 6.64 16.28
CA GLY A 117 -1.69 7.93 16.39
C GLY A 117 -2.61 9.08 16.72
N VAL A 118 -2.14 10.28 16.46
CA VAL A 118 -2.86 11.54 16.63
C VAL A 118 -3.00 12.25 15.28
N SER A 119 -3.92 13.22 15.18
CA SER A 119 -3.98 14.09 14.00
C SER A 119 -2.71 14.96 13.90
N PRO A 120 -2.32 15.44 12.71
CA PRO A 120 -1.16 16.32 12.54
C PRO A 120 -1.21 17.58 13.42
N GLU A 121 -2.41 18.13 13.70
CA GLU A 121 -2.61 19.31 14.55
C GLU A 121 -2.21 19.03 16.02
N LYS A 122 -2.42 17.79 16.48
CA LYS A 122 -2.11 17.34 17.85
C LYS A 122 -0.72 16.75 18.01
N ALA A 123 0.01 16.58 16.90
CA ALA A 123 1.38 16.09 16.93
C ALA A 123 2.33 17.11 17.55
N PRO A 124 3.47 16.66 18.14
CA PRO A 124 4.47 17.52 18.75
C PRO A 124 4.97 18.62 17.81
N ASP A 125 5.27 19.80 18.38
CA ASP A 125 5.88 20.92 17.66
C ASP A 125 7.39 20.73 17.39
N GLU A 126 8.00 19.76 18.06
CA GLU A 126 9.41 19.42 17.85
C GLU A 126 9.55 18.24 16.88
N PRO A 127 10.39 18.39 15.83
CA PRO A 127 10.66 17.31 14.89
C PRO A 127 11.52 16.21 15.52
N GLU A 128 11.32 14.97 15.08
CA GLU A 128 12.13 13.84 15.50
C GLU A 128 12.92 13.27 14.32
N TYR A 129 14.26 13.11 14.49
CA TYR A 129 15.11 12.52 13.48
C TYR A 129 15.10 10.99 13.57
N LEU A 130 15.05 10.35 12.43
CA LEU A 130 15.06 8.90 12.26
C LEU A 130 16.09 8.51 11.20
N THR A 131 16.90 7.51 11.51
CA THR A 131 17.84 6.90 10.56
C THR A 131 17.49 5.42 10.39
N MET A 132 17.43 4.95 9.16
CA MET A 132 17.16 3.54 8.83
C MET A 132 18.22 3.02 7.87
N THR A 133 18.63 1.77 8.06
CA THR A 133 19.48 1.07 7.10
C THR A 133 18.73 -0.07 6.41
N PHE A 134 19.13 -0.33 5.18
CA PHE A 134 18.59 -1.39 4.33
C PHE A 134 19.71 -2.23 3.74
N GLU A 135 19.45 -3.51 3.55
CA GLU A 135 20.29 -4.44 2.80
C GLU A 135 19.43 -5.23 1.82
N ALA A 136 19.74 -5.14 0.53
CA ALA A 136 18.98 -5.76 -0.55
C ALA A 136 17.45 -5.52 -0.43
N GLY A 137 17.03 -4.27 -0.15
CA GLY A 137 15.65 -3.83 0.01
C GLY A 137 15.00 -4.18 1.36
N VAL A 138 15.69 -4.89 2.25
CA VAL A 138 15.17 -5.30 3.56
C VAL A 138 15.65 -4.34 4.64
N PRO A 139 14.75 -3.73 5.44
CA PRO A 139 15.15 -2.86 6.55
C PRO A 139 15.88 -3.67 7.64
N LYS A 140 16.96 -3.12 8.19
CA LYS A 140 17.83 -3.77 9.18
C LYS A 140 17.86 -3.05 10.51
N THR A 141 18.00 -1.72 10.50
CA THR A 141 18.16 -0.96 11.74
C THR A 141 17.24 0.26 11.80
N ILE A 142 16.94 0.69 13.02
CA ILE A 142 16.42 2.02 13.34
C ILE A 142 17.40 2.68 14.31
N ASN A 143 17.91 3.88 13.97
CA ASN A 143 18.84 4.66 14.79
C ASN A 143 20.06 3.83 15.24
N GLY A 144 20.56 2.92 14.37
CA GLY A 144 21.69 2.05 14.64
C GLY A 144 21.38 0.76 15.41
N GLU A 145 20.15 0.57 15.89
CA GLU A 145 19.71 -0.64 16.58
C GLU A 145 19.19 -1.67 15.56
N GLU A 146 19.78 -2.86 15.55
CA GLU A 146 19.35 -3.97 14.69
C GLU A 146 18.07 -4.61 15.23
N MET A 147 17.09 -4.82 14.36
CA MET A 147 15.76 -5.34 14.72
C MET A 147 15.23 -6.30 13.66
N LYS A 148 14.34 -7.21 14.08
CA LYS A 148 13.52 -7.97 13.14
C LYS A 148 12.54 -7.03 12.42
N VAL A 149 12.21 -7.33 11.15
CA VAL A 149 11.31 -6.49 10.33
C VAL A 149 9.98 -6.20 11.04
N ALA A 150 9.40 -7.19 11.74
CA ALA A 150 8.16 -6.97 12.49
C ALA A 150 8.31 -5.96 13.63
N ASP A 151 9.47 -5.93 14.30
CA ASP A 151 9.75 -4.99 15.40
C ASP A 151 10.06 -3.59 14.85
N ILE A 152 10.75 -3.51 13.70
CA ILE A 152 10.90 -2.27 12.94
C ILE A 152 9.52 -1.65 12.63
N ILE A 153 8.57 -2.43 12.11
CA ILE A 153 7.23 -1.93 11.79
C ILE A 153 6.51 -1.44 13.06
N ARG A 154 6.61 -2.17 14.19
CA ARG A 154 6.03 -1.73 15.47
C ARG A 154 6.62 -0.41 15.93
N LYS A 155 7.94 -0.29 15.90
CA LYS A 155 8.63 0.93 16.30
C LYS A 155 8.28 2.11 15.41
N LEU A 156 8.20 1.89 14.10
CA LEU A 156 7.77 2.91 13.15
C LEU A 156 6.29 3.30 13.32
N ASN A 157 5.42 2.37 13.72
CA ASN A 157 4.03 2.69 14.08
C ASN A 157 3.95 3.64 15.28
N GLU A 158 4.77 3.41 16.31
CA GLU A 158 4.85 4.30 17.48
C GLU A 158 5.33 5.70 17.09
N LEU A 159 6.46 5.77 16.38
CA LEU A 159 7.06 7.03 15.95
C LEU A 159 6.16 7.79 14.97
N GLY A 160 5.64 7.12 13.96
CA GLY A 160 4.76 7.72 12.97
C GLY A 160 3.43 8.16 13.55
N GLY A 161 2.83 7.35 14.42
CA GLY A 161 1.60 7.69 15.14
C GLY A 161 1.76 8.92 16.03
N LYS A 162 2.86 9.03 16.78
CA LYS A 162 3.23 10.21 17.58
C LYS A 162 3.25 11.48 16.74
N HIS A 163 3.73 11.41 15.50
CA HIS A 163 3.87 12.56 14.60
C HIS A 163 2.71 12.73 13.61
N GLY A 164 1.60 12.01 13.76
CA GLY A 164 0.42 12.12 12.92
C GLY A 164 0.64 11.65 11.47
N ILE A 165 1.57 10.73 11.25
CA ILE A 165 1.95 10.24 9.92
C ILE A 165 1.08 9.05 9.52
N GLY A 166 0.74 8.98 8.23
CA GLY A 166 0.12 7.80 7.62
C GLY A 166 -1.39 7.74 7.77
N ILE A 167 -2.05 8.86 7.96
CA ILE A 167 -3.52 8.98 7.93
C ILE A 167 -3.94 9.22 6.48
N VAL A 168 -4.83 8.37 5.96
CA VAL A 168 -5.33 8.46 4.58
C VAL A 168 -6.84 8.27 4.58
N ASP A 169 -7.57 9.28 4.10
CA ASP A 169 -9.02 9.24 3.87
C ASP A 169 -9.26 9.02 2.37
N ILE A 170 -9.88 7.92 1.99
CA ILE A 170 -10.10 7.57 0.58
C ILE A 170 -11.49 7.05 0.32
N VAL A 171 -11.99 7.35 -0.88
CA VAL A 171 -13.15 6.69 -1.47
C VAL A 171 -12.66 5.64 -2.46
N GLU A 172 -12.70 4.38 -2.07
CA GLU A 172 -12.23 3.26 -2.89
C GLU A 172 -13.34 2.69 -3.79
N ASN A 173 -12.92 1.91 -4.79
CA ASN A 173 -13.81 1.08 -5.58
C ASN A 173 -13.68 -0.38 -5.10
N ARG A 174 -14.69 -0.92 -4.46
CA ARG A 174 -14.69 -2.33 -4.06
C ARG A 174 -14.72 -3.24 -5.30
N VAL A 175 -14.13 -4.43 -5.18
CA VAL A 175 -14.14 -5.44 -6.26
C VAL A 175 -15.58 -5.81 -6.67
N VAL A 176 -16.50 -5.77 -5.73
CA VAL A 176 -17.94 -5.99 -5.96
C VAL A 176 -18.65 -4.82 -6.66
N GLY A 177 -17.93 -3.73 -7.03
CA GLY A 177 -18.41 -2.66 -7.90
C GLY A 177 -18.93 -1.40 -7.21
N MET A 178 -19.14 -1.40 -5.89
CA MET A 178 -19.59 -0.21 -5.16
C MET A 178 -18.41 0.65 -4.68
N LYS A 179 -18.67 1.94 -4.47
CA LYS A 179 -17.74 2.83 -3.76
C LYS A 179 -17.92 2.67 -2.25
N SER A 180 -16.82 2.83 -1.53
CA SER A 180 -16.80 2.83 -0.06
C SER A 180 -15.75 3.82 0.43
N ARG A 181 -16.07 4.59 1.47
CA ARG A 181 -15.11 5.48 2.11
C ARG A 181 -14.54 4.82 3.35
N GLY A 182 -13.25 4.97 3.55
CA GLY A 182 -12.57 4.55 4.76
C GLY A 182 -11.40 5.45 5.10
N VAL A 183 -11.12 5.58 6.38
CA VAL A 183 -9.91 6.20 6.90
C VAL A 183 -8.95 5.10 7.34
N TYR A 184 -7.71 5.23 6.94
CA TYR A 184 -6.65 4.26 7.20
C TYR A 184 -5.53 4.91 7.99
N GLU A 185 -5.06 4.22 9.03
CA GLU A 185 -3.84 4.58 9.73
C GLU A 185 -2.75 3.57 9.36
N THR A 186 -1.68 4.03 8.74
CA THR A 186 -0.54 3.21 8.30
C THR A 186 0.78 3.92 8.64
N PRO A 187 1.01 4.33 9.90
CA PRO A 187 2.12 5.20 10.23
C PRO A 187 3.48 4.58 9.90
N GLY A 188 3.76 3.38 10.41
CA GLY A 188 5.02 2.69 10.15
C GLY A 188 5.21 2.27 8.70
N GLY A 189 4.12 1.82 8.07
CA GLY A 189 4.15 1.47 6.64
C GLY A 189 4.47 2.65 5.75
N THR A 190 3.93 3.83 6.04
CA THR A 190 4.19 5.07 5.30
C THR A 190 5.66 5.48 5.42
N ILE A 191 6.23 5.45 6.63
CA ILE A 191 7.65 5.76 6.85
C ILE A 191 8.54 4.75 6.11
N LEU A 192 8.25 3.45 6.26
CA LEU A 192 9.06 2.39 5.65
C LEU A 192 9.06 2.46 4.12
N MET A 193 7.89 2.69 3.52
CA MET A 193 7.75 2.82 2.05
C MET A 193 8.46 4.07 1.54
N GLU A 194 8.38 5.19 2.25
CA GLU A 194 9.08 6.42 1.89
C GLU A 194 10.60 6.25 1.99
N ALA A 195 11.09 5.59 3.05
CA ALA A 195 12.50 5.25 3.21
C ALA A 195 13.03 4.42 2.05
N HIS A 196 12.32 3.35 1.76
CA HIS A 196 12.66 2.44 0.69
C HIS A 196 12.67 3.14 -0.69
N ARG A 197 11.66 3.99 -0.96
CA ARG A 197 11.57 4.78 -2.19
C ARG A 197 12.76 5.72 -2.37
N GLN A 198 13.17 6.42 -1.29
CA GLN A 198 14.32 7.33 -1.35
C GLN A 198 15.64 6.60 -1.67
N LEU A 199 15.78 5.38 -1.18
CA LEU A 199 16.96 4.57 -1.49
C LEU A 199 16.93 4.06 -2.93
N GLU A 200 15.76 3.60 -3.41
CA GLU A 200 15.58 3.21 -4.81
C GLU A 200 15.87 4.34 -5.80
N GLU A 201 15.45 5.56 -5.50
CA GLU A 201 15.75 6.76 -6.30
C GLU A 201 17.26 6.98 -6.49
N LEU A 202 18.06 6.55 -5.53
CA LEU A 202 19.51 6.71 -5.58
C LEU A 202 20.23 5.60 -6.34
N VAL A 203 19.67 4.38 -6.33
CA VAL A 203 20.37 3.17 -6.82
C VAL A 203 19.76 2.52 -8.06
N LEU A 204 18.53 2.86 -8.44
CA LEU A 204 17.90 2.31 -9.63
C LEU A 204 17.92 3.32 -10.77
N ASP A 205 18.13 2.82 -12.00
CA ASP A 205 18.02 3.64 -13.19
C ASP A 205 16.55 4.00 -13.50
N ARG A 206 16.37 5.00 -14.36
CA ARG A 206 15.06 5.55 -14.74
C ARG A 206 14.10 4.49 -15.28
N ASP A 207 14.57 3.61 -16.15
CA ASP A 207 13.72 2.67 -16.88
C ASP A 207 13.30 1.52 -15.94
N THR A 208 14.22 1.03 -15.11
CA THR A 208 13.93 0.04 -14.06
C THR A 208 12.90 0.59 -13.06
N MET A 209 13.05 1.84 -12.60
CA MET A 209 12.09 2.47 -11.69
C MET A 209 10.69 2.59 -12.31
N ALA A 210 10.60 2.98 -13.59
CA ALA A 210 9.33 3.12 -14.28
C ALA A 210 8.58 1.78 -14.37
N VAL A 211 9.25 0.74 -14.85
CA VAL A 211 8.66 -0.61 -14.95
C VAL A 211 8.30 -1.16 -13.57
N LYS A 212 9.18 -0.96 -12.56
CA LYS A 212 8.90 -1.42 -11.18
C LYS A 212 7.64 -0.76 -10.61
N LYS A 213 7.42 0.52 -10.85
CA LYS A 213 6.22 1.23 -10.43
C LYS A 213 4.96 0.63 -11.05
N ASP A 214 4.98 0.34 -12.36
CA ASP A 214 3.86 -0.27 -13.06
C ASP A 214 3.58 -1.69 -12.56
N MET A 215 4.63 -2.48 -12.34
CA MET A 215 4.50 -3.82 -11.76
C MET A 215 4.00 -3.76 -10.31
N GLY A 216 4.41 -2.77 -9.52
CA GLY A 216 3.90 -2.53 -8.18
C GLY A 216 2.40 -2.22 -8.15
N ASN A 217 1.93 -1.37 -9.06
CA ASN A 217 0.50 -1.08 -9.23
C ASN A 217 -0.27 -2.35 -9.63
N LYS A 218 0.30 -3.16 -10.52
CA LYS A 218 -0.31 -4.43 -10.93
C LYS A 218 -0.35 -5.43 -9.79
N LEU A 219 0.70 -5.50 -8.98
CA LEU A 219 0.75 -6.34 -7.77
C LEU A 219 -0.33 -5.92 -6.77
N ALA A 220 -0.48 -4.61 -6.53
CA ALA A 220 -1.51 -4.08 -5.64
C ALA A 220 -2.91 -4.50 -6.10
N GLN A 221 -3.21 -4.40 -7.41
CA GLN A 221 -4.46 -4.88 -7.99
C GLN A 221 -4.67 -6.38 -7.76
N VAL A 222 -3.67 -7.21 -8.06
CA VAL A 222 -3.72 -8.67 -7.88
C VAL A 222 -4.00 -9.04 -6.43
N VAL A 223 -3.32 -8.36 -5.48
CA VAL A 223 -3.53 -8.56 -4.03
C VAL A 223 -4.93 -8.11 -3.61
N TYR A 224 -5.38 -6.94 -4.08
CA TYR A 224 -6.68 -6.37 -3.75
C TYR A 224 -7.83 -7.26 -4.19
N GLU A 225 -7.72 -7.86 -5.39
CA GLU A 225 -8.69 -8.76 -5.99
C GLU A 225 -8.66 -10.19 -5.43
N GLY A 226 -7.81 -10.49 -4.44
CA GLY A 226 -7.71 -11.82 -3.83
C GLY A 226 -6.95 -12.86 -4.67
N LYS A 227 -6.19 -12.44 -5.68
CA LYS A 227 -5.46 -13.30 -6.62
C LYS A 227 -4.02 -13.58 -6.16
N TRP A 228 -3.81 -13.74 -4.85
CA TRP A 228 -2.49 -13.99 -4.25
C TRP A 228 -1.82 -15.27 -4.77
N PHE A 229 -2.59 -16.36 -4.89
CA PHE A 229 -2.09 -17.67 -5.31
C PHE A 229 -2.18 -17.83 -6.84
N THR A 230 -1.52 -16.93 -7.59
CA THR A 230 -1.52 -16.96 -9.06
C THR A 230 -0.11 -16.83 -9.63
N PRO A 231 0.17 -17.46 -10.80
CA PRO A 231 1.47 -17.31 -11.48
C PRO A 231 1.82 -15.84 -11.76
N LEU A 232 0.83 -14.97 -12.04
CA LEU A 232 1.07 -13.56 -12.27
C LEU A 232 1.66 -12.87 -11.03
N ARG A 233 1.13 -13.16 -9.83
CA ARG A 233 1.68 -12.63 -8.59
C ARG A 233 3.12 -13.09 -8.39
N GLU A 234 3.41 -14.37 -8.65
CA GLU A 234 4.74 -14.96 -8.51
C GLU A 234 5.75 -14.33 -9.47
N ALA A 235 5.36 -14.14 -10.75
CA ALA A 235 6.21 -13.49 -11.74
C ALA A 235 6.54 -12.04 -11.37
N ILE A 236 5.53 -11.26 -10.92
CA ILE A 236 5.75 -9.88 -10.47
C ILE A 236 6.64 -9.85 -9.23
N GLN A 237 6.43 -10.75 -8.28
CA GLN A 237 7.26 -10.88 -7.08
C GLN A 237 8.74 -11.13 -7.46
N ALA A 238 9.01 -12.09 -8.33
CA ALA A 238 10.37 -12.41 -8.78
C ALA A 238 11.03 -11.21 -9.50
N PHE A 239 10.27 -10.49 -10.32
CA PHE A 239 10.75 -9.25 -10.95
C PHE A 239 11.14 -8.22 -9.89
N VAL A 240 10.25 -7.94 -8.92
CA VAL A 240 10.51 -6.95 -7.87
C VAL A 240 11.73 -7.36 -7.04
N GLU A 241 11.82 -8.62 -6.61
CA GLU A 241 12.96 -9.12 -5.83
C GLU A 241 14.28 -8.96 -6.58
N SER A 242 14.30 -9.19 -7.90
CA SER A 242 15.52 -9.02 -8.71
C SER A 242 16.02 -7.57 -8.72
N THR A 243 15.13 -6.59 -8.63
CA THR A 243 15.48 -5.16 -8.61
C THR A 243 16.07 -4.73 -7.27
N GLN A 244 15.87 -5.51 -6.19
CA GLN A 244 16.27 -5.13 -4.84
C GLN A 244 17.72 -5.43 -4.50
N LYS A 245 18.41 -6.21 -5.31
CA LYS A 245 19.79 -6.69 -5.04
C LYS A 245 20.76 -5.59 -4.60
N TYR A 246 20.63 -4.39 -5.14
CA TYR A 246 21.50 -3.25 -4.87
C TYR A 246 20.84 -2.15 -4.03
N VAL A 247 19.59 -2.36 -3.59
CA VAL A 247 18.89 -1.41 -2.73
C VAL A 247 19.40 -1.56 -1.28
N THR A 248 20.61 -1.05 -1.06
CA THR A 248 21.38 -1.13 0.19
C THR A 248 21.93 0.23 0.54
N GLY A 249 21.75 0.65 1.78
CA GLY A 249 22.23 1.95 2.25
C GLY A 249 21.52 2.48 3.47
N GLU A 250 21.72 3.75 3.74
CA GLU A 250 21.14 4.47 4.87
C GLU A 250 20.26 5.60 4.39
N VAL A 251 19.11 5.76 5.06
CA VAL A 251 18.17 6.86 4.83
C VAL A 251 17.89 7.57 6.14
N LYS A 252 17.95 8.91 6.11
CA LYS A 252 17.70 9.78 7.23
C LYS A 252 16.52 10.70 6.97
N PHE A 253 15.62 10.81 7.93
CA PHE A 253 14.45 11.68 7.86
C PHE A 253 14.30 12.53 9.10
N LYS A 254 13.40 13.49 8.95
CA LYS A 254 12.79 14.26 10.02
C LYS A 254 11.29 14.04 9.98
N LEU A 255 10.71 13.50 11.07
CA LEU A 255 9.30 13.28 11.25
C LEU A 255 8.69 14.52 11.92
N TYR A 256 7.66 15.10 11.31
CA TYR A 256 7.07 16.33 11.83
C TYR A 256 5.65 16.54 11.31
N LYS A 257 4.66 16.59 12.18
CA LYS A 257 3.27 16.99 11.90
C LYS A 257 2.72 16.39 10.60
N GLY A 258 2.62 15.08 10.53
CA GLY A 258 2.11 14.34 9.37
C GLY A 258 3.09 14.20 8.21
N ASN A 259 4.28 14.82 8.27
CA ASN A 259 5.25 14.83 7.18
C ASN A 259 6.49 14.00 7.48
N ILE A 260 7.03 13.39 6.41
CA ILE A 260 8.34 12.73 6.39
C ILE A 260 9.25 13.60 5.53
N ILE A 261 10.17 14.31 6.17
CA ILE A 261 11.04 15.29 5.51
C ILE A 261 12.40 14.63 5.29
N LYS A 262 12.85 14.57 4.05
CA LYS A 262 14.16 13.99 3.65
C LYS A 262 15.30 14.74 4.32
N ALA A 263 16.22 14.01 4.97
CA ALA A 263 17.39 14.56 5.65
C ALA A 263 18.72 13.99 5.14
N GLY A 264 18.70 13.03 4.25
CA GLY A 264 19.85 12.45 3.58
C GLY A 264 19.66 10.99 3.21
N THR A 265 20.33 10.56 2.15
CA THR A 265 20.33 9.16 1.70
C THR A 265 21.72 8.82 1.16
N THR A 266 22.30 7.70 1.59
CA THR A 266 23.59 7.22 1.13
C THR A 266 23.50 5.75 0.72
N SER A 267 24.27 5.37 -0.30
CA SER A 267 24.38 3.99 -0.76
C SER A 267 25.74 3.75 -1.40
N PRO A 268 26.36 2.57 -1.18
CA PRO A 268 27.56 2.18 -1.92
C PRO A 268 27.26 1.89 -3.41
N TYR A 269 25.99 1.74 -3.77
CA TYR A 269 25.51 1.50 -5.13
C TYR A 269 24.85 2.73 -5.77
N SER A 270 25.12 3.93 -5.22
CA SER A 270 24.57 5.18 -5.73
C SER A 270 24.91 5.40 -7.20
N LEU A 271 23.89 5.70 -8.00
CA LEU A 271 24.07 6.19 -9.38
C LEU A 271 24.24 7.71 -9.45
N TYR A 272 24.06 8.41 -8.31
CA TYR A 272 24.30 9.84 -8.22
C TYR A 272 25.81 10.12 -8.16
N SER A 273 26.31 10.82 -9.18
CA SER A 273 27.69 11.29 -9.22
C SER A 273 27.73 12.80 -8.98
N GLU A 274 28.35 13.21 -7.87
CA GLU A 274 28.50 14.63 -7.55
C GLU A 274 29.24 15.41 -8.65
N THR A 275 30.22 14.79 -9.28
CA THR A 275 31.02 15.42 -10.35
C THR A 275 30.23 15.60 -11.64
N LEU A 276 29.34 14.66 -12.01
CA LEU A 276 28.48 14.77 -13.17
C LEU A 276 27.26 15.68 -12.93
N ALA A 277 26.76 15.74 -11.69
CA ALA A 277 25.58 16.53 -11.33
C ALA A 277 25.92 17.96 -10.86
N SER A 278 27.20 18.28 -10.67
CA SER A 278 27.64 19.58 -10.14
C SER A 278 27.44 20.70 -11.14
N PHE A 279 26.91 21.83 -10.67
CA PHE A 279 26.85 23.09 -11.43
C PHE A 279 28.13 23.95 -11.25
N THR A 280 29.07 23.52 -10.40
CA THR A 280 30.22 24.35 -9.99
C THR A 280 31.59 23.75 -10.31
N THR A 281 31.66 22.45 -10.58
CA THR A 281 32.92 21.75 -10.94
C THR A 281 32.97 21.57 -12.45
N GLY A 282 34.19 21.71 -13.02
CA GLY A 282 34.43 21.63 -14.46
C GLY A 282 33.90 20.33 -15.09
N ASP A 283 33.49 20.46 -16.32
CA ASP A 283 32.71 19.51 -17.08
C ASP A 283 33.40 18.15 -17.28
N GLN A 284 32.88 17.11 -16.63
CA GLN A 284 33.14 15.72 -17.01
C GLN A 284 32.16 15.20 -18.07
N TYR A 285 31.25 16.07 -18.53
CA TYR A 285 30.19 15.75 -19.50
C TYR A 285 30.39 16.63 -20.75
N ASP A 286 30.46 16.00 -21.93
CA ASP A 286 30.53 16.76 -23.18
C ASP A 286 29.12 17.23 -23.58
N HIS A 287 28.87 18.53 -23.47
CA HIS A 287 27.58 19.15 -23.80
C HIS A 287 27.19 18.94 -25.28
N HIS A 288 28.13 18.67 -26.20
CA HIS A 288 27.86 18.37 -27.60
C HIS A 288 27.12 17.05 -27.79
N ASP A 289 27.31 16.08 -26.90
CA ASP A 289 26.58 14.81 -26.94
C ASP A 289 25.06 15.01 -26.82
N ALA A 290 24.63 16.00 -26.03
CA ALA A 290 23.22 16.34 -25.85
C ALA A 290 22.60 16.86 -27.14
N GLU A 291 23.31 17.64 -27.98
CA GLU A 291 22.82 18.15 -29.28
C GLU A 291 22.49 17.00 -30.23
N GLY A 292 23.40 16.04 -30.36
CA GLY A 292 23.21 14.86 -31.22
C GLY A 292 22.03 14.01 -30.73
N PHE A 293 21.95 13.76 -29.44
CA PHE A 293 20.85 13.03 -28.84
C PHE A 293 19.50 13.72 -29.04
N ILE A 294 19.39 15.03 -28.77
CA ILE A 294 18.13 15.80 -28.94
C ILE A 294 17.69 15.80 -30.40
N THR A 295 18.64 15.94 -31.33
CA THR A 295 18.34 15.92 -32.79
C THR A 295 17.68 14.60 -33.20
N LEU A 296 18.26 13.46 -32.85
CA LEU A 296 17.74 12.14 -33.18
C LEU A 296 16.46 11.79 -32.40
N PHE A 297 16.42 12.08 -31.13
CA PHE A 297 15.27 11.80 -30.28
C PHE A 297 14.06 12.67 -30.66
N GLY A 298 14.29 13.90 -31.08
CA GLY A 298 13.27 14.84 -31.52
C GLY A 298 12.81 14.64 -32.97
N LEU A 299 13.46 13.79 -33.78
CA LEU A 299 13.16 13.61 -35.18
C LEU A 299 11.69 13.26 -35.51
N PRO A 300 11.03 12.35 -34.77
CA PRO A 300 9.61 12.07 -35.02
C PRO A 300 8.70 13.29 -34.79
N LEU A 301 9.01 14.14 -33.82
CA LEU A 301 8.26 15.38 -33.57
C LEU A 301 8.43 16.38 -34.67
N LYS A 302 9.66 16.54 -35.19
CA LYS A 302 9.99 17.40 -36.29
C LYS A 302 9.27 16.95 -37.57
N VAL A 303 9.32 15.68 -37.92
CA VAL A 303 8.65 15.12 -39.10
C VAL A 303 7.14 15.29 -39.01
N ARG A 304 6.55 15.04 -37.85
CA ARG A 304 5.11 15.27 -37.61
C ARG A 304 4.74 16.74 -37.85
N ALA A 305 5.50 17.68 -37.27
CA ALA A 305 5.23 19.10 -37.39
C ALA A 305 5.30 19.55 -38.86
N MET A 306 6.31 19.11 -39.62
CA MET A 306 6.44 19.39 -41.06
C MET A 306 5.22 18.88 -41.84
N ARG A 307 4.76 17.67 -41.55
CA ARG A 307 3.59 17.09 -42.26
C ARG A 307 2.31 17.87 -41.91
N MET A 308 2.10 18.28 -40.68
CA MET A 308 0.93 19.08 -40.32
C MET A 308 0.93 20.43 -41.00
N GLN A 309 2.08 21.11 -41.11
CA GLN A 309 2.21 22.37 -41.83
C GLN A 309 1.93 22.22 -43.35
N GLU A 310 2.33 21.12 -43.98
CA GLU A 310 2.01 20.82 -45.35
C GLU A 310 0.49 20.66 -45.58
N LEU A 311 -0.17 19.93 -44.69
CA LEU A 311 -1.62 19.70 -44.76
C LEU A 311 -2.40 21.01 -44.59
N GLU A 312 -2.03 21.85 -43.63
CA GLU A 312 -2.65 23.17 -43.41
C GLU A 312 -2.51 24.08 -44.64
N LYS A 313 -1.34 24.10 -45.26
CA LYS A 313 -1.13 24.88 -46.53
C LYS A 313 -1.98 24.36 -47.68
N ASN A 314 -2.26 23.06 -47.73
CA ASN A 314 -3.10 22.46 -48.77
C ASN A 314 -4.61 22.65 -48.50
N HIS A 315 -5.03 22.82 -47.26
CA HIS A 315 -6.42 23.10 -46.89
C HIS A 315 -6.80 24.57 -47.14
N ASN A 316 -5.82 25.47 -47.12
CA ASN A 316 -6.01 26.91 -47.32
C ASN A 316 -5.84 27.34 -48.81
N LYS A 317 -5.68 26.39 -49.71
CA LYS A 317 -5.75 26.55 -51.16
C LYS A 317 -7.05 25.97 -51.72
#